data_f47cfa9142771787c7cd07b1400e4334
#
_entry.id   f47cfa9142771787c7cd07b1400e4334
#
_cell.length_a   1.000
_cell.length_b   1.000
_cell.length_c   1.000
_cell.angle_alpha   90.00
_cell.angle_beta   90.00
_cell.angle_gamma   90.00
#
_symmetry.space_group_name_H-M   'P 1'
#
loop_
_entity.id
_entity.type
_entity.pdbx_description
1 polymer ?
#
loop_
_entity_poly.entity_id
_entity_poly.type
_entity_poly.pdbx_seq_one_letter_code
_entity_poly.pdbx_strand_id
1 'polypeptide(L)'
;VPVTPSDRGPFDHIPSATGGAFPPRDGNLVEPLVDGGVAFDRIAAAVESAKSSVWVCVAFLEVGSRFPGGRGTFLDLMDGAARRGLDVRVLFWHPEGTPTGEDADDVFPGDEAAADLLADRDTGWQARWDSAGRQCQHQKVWLLDAGASDEVVFVGGINIGAGSMAGPEHAEAPEPWRYGNIHDVHCLIRGPVATDVHENFTMRWNGASERGREHGAWPPGGTDDLPPPGGRSAPAGGTRAQISRSVLPGLYGALPDGENSVREQYLKAISSARDYVYLENQILLSRAVLEVLGEALGRGVRVVAMVPGDPMPVLAAARSHPGIAAGFDALAALGRREGFCLAAPAALRSWGYEEVYVHAKAAVVDDVWATIGSTNLIFTSFQGDTEMNVSFWDGDLVQGLRSRLVGEQGGFDSSGMSGIEAIDRLAGVARANVGRRRAGEALQGFACAIDPATWAT
;
A
#
# COMPACT_ATOMS: atom_id res chain seq x y z
N VAL A 1 -21.97 -29.84 -4.10
CA VAL A 1 -23.06 -29.75 -3.13
C VAL A 1 -23.26 -28.26 -2.84
N PRO A 2 -24.44 -27.67 -3.03
CA PRO A 2 -24.64 -26.27 -2.68
C PRO A 2 -24.54 -26.12 -1.15
N VAL A 3 -23.65 -25.22 -0.69
CA VAL A 3 -23.49 -24.86 0.72
C VAL A 3 -24.74 -24.13 1.15
N THR A 4 -25.39 -24.64 2.19
CA THR A 4 -26.62 -24.06 2.76
C THR A 4 -26.25 -22.74 3.51
N PRO A 5 -27.16 -21.76 3.61
CA PRO A 5 -26.91 -20.50 4.32
C PRO A 5 -26.50 -20.63 5.80
N SER A 6 -26.72 -21.79 6.41
CA SER A 6 -26.42 -22.08 7.81
C SER A 6 -24.93 -22.45 8.07
N ASP A 7 -24.14 -22.72 7.02
CA ASP A 7 -22.73 -23.10 7.14
C ASP A 7 -21.76 -21.92 6.95
N ARG A 8 -22.28 -20.69 6.83
CA ARG A 8 -21.47 -19.48 6.75
C ARG A 8 -21.18 -18.97 8.16
N GLY A 9 -19.91 -18.90 8.51
CA GLY A 9 -19.49 -18.28 9.77
C GLY A 9 -19.95 -16.81 9.86
N PRO A 10 -19.96 -16.21 11.05
CA PRO A 10 -20.41 -14.83 11.27
C PRO A 10 -19.60 -13.79 10.46
N PHE A 11 -18.49 -14.19 9.84
CA PHE A 11 -17.55 -13.35 9.09
C PHE A 11 -17.71 -13.42 7.56
N ASP A 12 -18.64 -14.22 7.03
CA ASP A 12 -18.76 -14.52 5.58
C ASP A 12 -19.59 -13.51 4.79
N HIS A 13 -19.95 -12.34 5.36
CA HIS A 13 -20.78 -11.39 4.61
C HIS A 13 -19.99 -10.53 3.61
N ILE A 14 -18.65 -10.49 3.71
CA ILE A 14 -17.80 -9.79 2.75
C ILE A 14 -17.15 -10.81 1.80
N PRO A 15 -17.61 -10.89 0.54
CA PRO A 15 -17.13 -11.89 -0.40
C PRO A 15 -15.74 -11.52 -0.95
N SER A 16 -14.94 -12.54 -1.25
CA SER A 16 -13.67 -12.38 -1.96
C SER A 16 -13.85 -11.98 -3.43
N ALA A 17 -12.81 -11.39 -4.03
CA ALA A 17 -12.76 -11.17 -5.47
C ALA A 17 -12.73 -12.51 -6.21
N THR A 18 -13.41 -12.58 -7.35
CA THR A 18 -13.52 -13.78 -8.20
C THR A 18 -12.93 -13.58 -9.60
N GLY A 19 -12.71 -12.33 -10.02
CA GLY A 19 -12.14 -11.97 -11.32
C GLY A 19 -10.61 -11.91 -11.34
N GLY A 20 -9.93 -12.40 -10.28
CA GLY A 20 -8.47 -12.46 -10.22
C GLY A 20 -7.92 -13.87 -10.44
N ALA A 21 -6.62 -13.95 -10.75
CA ALA A 21 -5.93 -15.21 -10.92
C ALA A 21 -5.75 -15.99 -9.61
N PHE A 22 -5.74 -15.29 -8.47
CA PHE A 22 -5.47 -15.87 -7.16
C PHE A 22 -6.72 -16.01 -6.31
N PRO A 23 -7.14 -17.23 -5.96
CA PRO A 23 -8.27 -17.44 -5.06
C PRO A 23 -7.87 -17.15 -3.60
N PRO A 24 -8.85 -16.91 -2.69
CA PRO A 24 -8.57 -16.85 -1.27
C PRO A 24 -8.03 -18.17 -0.76
N ARG A 25 -7.09 -18.11 0.19
CA ARG A 25 -6.42 -19.28 0.78
C ARG A 25 -6.44 -19.20 2.30
N ASP A 26 -6.69 -20.33 2.93
CA ASP A 26 -6.57 -20.49 4.38
C ASP A 26 -5.15 -20.85 4.78
N GLY A 27 -4.83 -20.74 6.05
CA GLY A 27 -3.56 -21.20 6.60
C GLY A 27 -2.44 -20.15 6.59
N ASN A 28 -2.76 -18.87 6.49
CA ASN A 28 -1.75 -17.82 6.46
C ASN A 28 -1.51 -17.21 7.85
N LEU A 29 -0.27 -16.80 8.10
CA LEU A 29 0.08 -15.80 9.09
C LEU A 29 0.14 -14.46 8.37
N VAL A 30 -0.60 -13.47 8.88
CA VAL A 30 -0.67 -12.11 8.36
C VAL A 30 -0.36 -11.16 9.52
N GLU A 31 0.65 -10.31 9.36
CA GLU A 31 1.07 -9.34 10.38
C GLU A 31 1.07 -7.93 9.76
N PRO A 32 0.05 -7.10 10.04
CA PRO A 32 0.05 -5.70 9.63
C PRO A 32 1.16 -4.91 10.34
N LEU A 33 1.90 -4.12 9.57
CA LEU A 33 3.01 -3.28 10.02
C LEU A 33 2.63 -1.83 9.73
N VAL A 34 2.18 -1.14 10.76
CA VAL A 34 1.82 0.27 10.69
C VAL A 34 3.06 1.11 10.91
N ASP A 35 3.25 2.09 10.03
CA ASP A 35 4.39 2.98 9.88
C ASP A 35 5.69 2.34 9.37
N GLY A 36 6.37 3.12 8.55
CA GLY A 36 7.54 2.65 7.85
C GLY A 36 8.71 2.32 8.77
N GLY A 37 8.88 3.02 9.88
CA GLY A 37 9.92 2.69 10.85
C GLY A 37 9.79 1.28 11.39
N VAL A 38 8.56 0.85 11.71
CA VAL A 38 8.24 -0.52 12.14
C VAL A 38 8.41 -1.51 10.99
N ALA A 39 7.88 -1.16 9.81
CA ALA A 39 7.93 -2.04 8.65
C ALA A 39 9.37 -2.28 8.17
N PHE A 40 10.18 -1.24 8.05
CA PHE A 40 11.55 -1.37 7.59
C PHE A 40 12.48 -2.05 8.59
N ASP A 41 12.24 -1.89 9.90
CA ASP A 41 12.97 -2.69 10.90
C ASP A 41 12.67 -4.18 10.73
N ARG A 42 11.40 -4.53 10.52
CA ARG A 42 10.94 -5.91 10.29
C ARG A 42 11.46 -6.49 8.97
N ILE A 43 11.42 -5.70 7.88
CA ILE A 43 11.95 -6.07 6.57
C ILE A 43 13.45 -6.31 6.64
N ALA A 44 14.22 -5.37 7.22
CA ALA A 44 15.66 -5.51 7.32
C ALA A 44 16.09 -6.72 8.15
N ALA A 45 15.42 -6.96 9.29
CA ALA A 45 15.65 -8.15 10.10
C ALA A 45 15.35 -9.46 9.32
N ALA A 46 14.30 -9.46 8.50
CA ALA A 46 13.98 -10.59 7.64
C ALA A 46 15.04 -10.80 6.54
N VAL A 47 15.51 -9.73 5.89
CA VAL A 47 16.61 -9.79 4.92
C VAL A 47 17.88 -10.32 5.57
N GLU A 48 18.24 -9.84 6.77
CA GLU A 48 19.40 -10.30 7.53
C GLU A 48 19.32 -11.79 7.88
N SER A 49 18.13 -12.34 8.07
CA SER A 49 17.88 -13.75 8.41
C SER A 49 17.61 -14.66 7.21
N ALA A 50 17.45 -14.11 6.00
CA ALA A 50 17.23 -14.88 4.78
C ALA A 50 18.36 -15.86 4.50
N LYS A 51 18.02 -17.05 3.96
CA LYS A 51 18.93 -18.19 3.79
C LYS A 51 19.29 -18.48 2.33
N SER A 52 18.41 -18.15 1.39
CA SER A 52 18.56 -18.52 -0.02
C SER A 52 18.39 -17.35 -0.99
N SER A 53 17.42 -16.48 -0.76
CA SER A 53 17.14 -15.41 -1.71
C SER A 53 16.49 -14.16 -1.08
N VAL A 54 16.70 -13.01 -1.74
CA VAL A 54 16.04 -11.73 -1.46
C VAL A 54 15.61 -11.12 -2.79
N TRP A 55 14.32 -11.15 -3.08
CA TRP A 55 13.75 -10.61 -4.31
C TRP A 55 12.82 -9.43 -3.97
N VAL A 56 12.99 -8.30 -4.66
CA VAL A 56 12.30 -7.05 -4.31
C VAL A 56 11.69 -6.38 -5.54
N CYS A 57 10.42 -5.95 -5.45
CA CYS A 57 9.82 -5.00 -6.39
C CYS A 57 9.85 -3.61 -5.77
N VAL A 58 10.48 -2.67 -6.46
CA VAL A 58 10.66 -1.29 -6.03
C VAL A 58 9.99 -0.35 -7.04
N ALA A 59 8.99 0.40 -6.58
CA ALA A 59 8.38 1.45 -7.38
C ALA A 59 9.19 2.75 -7.28
N PHE A 60 9.48 3.19 -6.05
CA PHE A 60 10.23 4.42 -5.78
C PHE A 60 11.36 4.13 -4.80
N LEU A 61 12.54 4.71 -5.09
CA LEU A 61 13.76 4.56 -4.30
C LEU A 61 14.50 5.89 -4.22
N GLU A 62 14.51 6.48 -3.05
CA GLU A 62 15.49 7.51 -2.69
C GLU A 62 16.79 6.81 -2.26
N VAL A 63 17.81 6.82 -3.14
CA VAL A 63 19.03 5.99 -3.01
C VAL A 63 19.78 6.27 -1.70
N GLY A 64 19.72 7.51 -1.21
CA GLY A 64 20.40 7.94 0.02
C GLY A 64 19.69 7.57 1.32
N SER A 65 18.44 7.18 1.26
CA SER A 65 17.64 6.85 2.46
C SER A 65 18.21 5.68 3.23
N ARG A 66 18.26 5.81 4.56
CA ARG A 66 18.90 4.84 5.45
C ARG A 66 17.85 4.09 6.28
N PHE A 67 17.99 2.77 6.31
CA PHE A 67 17.16 1.90 7.14
C PHE A 67 17.40 2.13 8.65
N PRO A 68 16.37 1.92 9.49
CA PRO A 68 16.49 2.02 10.94
C PRO A 68 17.60 1.12 11.51
N GLY A 69 18.11 1.47 12.69
CA GLY A 69 19.11 0.66 13.38
C GLY A 69 20.52 0.69 12.76
N GLY A 70 20.82 1.66 11.91
CA GLY A 70 22.17 1.82 11.32
C GLY A 70 22.51 0.81 10.22
N ARG A 71 21.50 0.17 9.62
CA ARG A 71 21.66 -0.89 8.59
C ARG A 71 22.12 -0.39 7.21
N GLY A 72 22.33 0.91 7.05
CA GLY A 72 22.73 1.48 5.76
C GLY A 72 21.55 1.78 4.83
N THR A 73 21.84 1.95 3.56
CA THR A 73 20.85 2.22 2.52
C THR A 73 20.23 0.92 2.02
N PHE A 74 19.22 1.05 1.12
CA PHE A 74 18.66 -0.11 0.40
C PHE A 74 19.76 -0.90 -0.34
N LEU A 75 20.65 -0.19 -1.05
CA LEU A 75 21.74 -0.84 -1.78
C LEU A 75 22.71 -1.55 -0.83
N ASP A 76 23.02 -0.97 0.33
CA ASP A 76 23.87 -1.63 1.34
C ASP A 76 23.25 -2.93 1.88
N LEU A 77 21.92 -2.94 2.03
CA LEU A 77 21.20 -4.12 2.49
C LEU A 77 21.22 -5.23 1.43
N MET A 78 21.04 -4.89 0.14
CA MET A 78 21.14 -5.84 -0.98
C MET A 78 22.56 -6.40 -1.12
N ASP A 79 23.57 -5.55 -1.05
CA ASP A 79 24.98 -5.94 -1.05
C ASP A 79 25.31 -6.90 0.10
N GLY A 80 24.79 -6.61 1.29
CA GLY A 80 24.97 -7.46 2.46
C GLY A 80 24.39 -8.87 2.24
N ALA A 81 23.20 -8.96 1.61
CA ALA A 81 22.59 -10.23 1.24
C ALA A 81 23.40 -10.97 0.17
N ALA A 82 23.84 -10.30 -0.89
CA ALA A 82 24.65 -10.89 -1.95
C ALA A 82 26.00 -11.41 -1.45
N ARG A 83 26.68 -10.66 -0.56
CA ARG A 83 27.95 -11.12 0.07
C ARG A 83 27.78 -12.37 0.93
N ARG A 84 26.57 -12.66 1.43
CA ARG A 84 26.24 -13.94 2.09
C ARG A 84 25.98 -15.07 1.10
N GLY A 85 26.04 -14.81 -0.22
CA GLY A 85 25.80 -15.81 -1.27
C GLY A 85 24.32 -16.03 -1.59
N LEU A 86 23.43 -15.12 -1.21
CA LEU A 86 22.01 -15.23 -1.52
C LEU A 86 21.74 -14.81 -2.98
N ASP A 87 20.73 -15.40 -3.59
CA ASP A 87 20.18 -14.94 -4.88
C ASP A 87 19.41 -13.64 -4.64
N VAL A 88 20.02 -12.50 -5.01
CA VAL A 88 19.41 -11.17 -4.83
C VAL A 88 18.95 -10.64 -6.17
N ARG A 89 17.65 -10.35 -6.28
CA ARG A 89 17.01 -9.82 -7.49
C ARG A 89 16.17 -8.61 -7.15
N VAL A 90 16.39 -7.51 -7.87
CA VAL A 90 15.62 -6.28 -7.68
C VAL A 90 14.96 -5.88 -9.00
N LEU A 91 13.65 -5.68 -8.93
CA LEU A 91 12.82 -5.25 -10.04
C LEU A 91 12.41 -3.80 -9.80
N PHE A 92 13.02 -2.88 -10.56
CA PHE A 92 12.71 -1.45 -10.49
C PHE A 92 11.63 -1.06 -11.50
N TRP A 93 10.86 -0.04 -11.18
CA TRP A 93 10.03 0.63 -12.17
C TRP A 93 10.90 1.52 -13.08
N HIS A 94 10.64 1.44 -14.39
CA HIS A 94 11.18 2.36 -15.38
C HIS A 94 10.07 3.23 -15.96
N PRO A 95 10.04 4.53 -15.65
CA PRO A 95 9.05 5.45 -16.21
C PRO A 95 9.28 5.70 -17.70
N GLU A 96 8.20 5.93 -18.45
CA GLU A 96 8.30 6.38 -19.84
C GLU A 96 8.74 7.86 -19.86
N GLY A 97 9.94 8.14 -20.30
CA GLY A 97 10.54 9.48 -20.33
C GLY A 97 11.33 9.82 -19.07
N THR A 98 11.95 11.00 -19.07
CA THR A 98 12.72 11.46 -17.91
C THR A 98 11.78 11.92 -16.79
N PRO A 99 11.88 11.38 -15.58
CA PRO A 99 11.15 11.89 -14.44
C PRO A 99 11.48 13.38 -14.23
N THR A 100 10.48 14.19 -13.98
CA THR A 100 10.64 15.63 -13.76
C THR A 100 9.90 16.06 -12.49
N GLY A 101 10.40 17.09 -11.83
CA GLY A 101 9.80 17.63 -10.61
C GLY A 101 10.18 16.85 -9.36
N GLU A 102 9.28 16.82 -8.38
CA GLU A 102 9.51 16.23 -7.06
C GLU A 102 9.74 14.71 -7.08
N ASP A 103 9.27 14.02 -8.14
CA ASP A 103 9.42 12.55 -8.27
C ASP A 103 10.78 12.15 -8.90
N ALA A 104 11.57 13.09 -9.39
CA ALA A 104 12.81 12.78 -10.11
C ALA A 104 13.86 12.11 -9.21
N ASP A 105 13.90 12.51 -7.95
CA ASP A 105 14.88 12.00 -6.96
C ASP A 105 14.47 10.66 -6.35
N ASP A 106 13.17 10.27 -6.50
CA ASP A 106 12.61 9.06 -5.93
C ASP A 106 12.53 7.89 -6.93
N VAL A 107 13.00 8.09 -8.17
CA VAL A 107 12.98 7.04 -9.20
C VAL A 107 14.40 6.56 -9.49
N PHE A 108 14.57 5.25 -9.58
CA PHE A 108 15.82 4.61 -10.01
C PHE A 108 15.64 4.07 -11.44
N PRO A 109 15.84 4.94 -12.47
CA PRO A 109 15.30 4.68 -13.81
C PRO A 109 16.11 3.68 -14.64
N GLY A 110 17.31 3.27 -14.19
CA GLY A 110 18.17 2.36 -14.93
C GLY A 110 18.90 3.03 -16.10
N ASP A 111 19.11 4.33 -16.02
CA ASP A 111 19.97 5.07 -16.93
C ASP A 111 21.46 4.72 -16.72
N GLU A 112 22.35 5.39 -17.44
CA GLU A 112 23.79 5.15 -17.36
C GLU A 112 24.32 5.38 -15.94
N ALA A 113 23.82 6.40 -15.23
CA ALA A 113 24.23 6.70 -13.85
C ALA A 113 23.80 5.61 -12.87
N ALA A 114 22.57 5.07 -13.01
CA ALA A 114 22.10 3.95 -12.23
C ALA A 114 22.91 2.67 -12.51
N ALA A 115 23.24 2.42 -13.78
CA ALA A 115 24.05 1.26 -14.18
C ALA A 115 25.49 1.36 -13.62
N ASP A 116 26.12 2.52 -13.69
CA ASP A 116 27.45 2.77 -13.14
C ASP A 116 27.45 2.61 -11.62
N LEU A 117 26.45 3.16 -10.93
CA LEU A 117 26.31 3.01 -9.47
C LEU A 117 26.23 1.54 -9.04
N LEU A 118 25.53 0.70 -9.80
CA LEU A 118 25.44 -0.73 -9.52
C LEU A 118 26.74 -1.46 -9.86
N ALA A 119 27.41 -1.10 -10.97
CA ALA A 119 28.68 -1.70 -11.36
C ALA A 119 29.80 -1.41 -10.35
N ASP A 120 29.85 -0.20 -9.80
CA ASP A 120 30.86 0.21 -8.81
C ASP A 120 30.72 -0.56 -7.48
N ARG A 121 29.58 -1.14 -7.19
CA ARG A 121 29.37 -1.90 -5.95
C ARG A 121 29.95 -3.31 -5.99
N ASP A 122 30.15 -3.87 -7.17
CA ASP A 122 30.80 -5.21 -7.41
C ASP A 122 30.24 -6.33 -6.52
N THR A 123 28.94 -6.36 -6.31
CA THR A 123 28.29 -7.34 -5.41
C THR A 123 27.52 -8.43 -6.13
N GLY A 124 27.32 -8.29 -7.46
CA GLY A 124 26.78 -9.33 -8.32
C GLY A 124 25.30 -9.63 -8.15
N TRP A 125 24.51 -8.79 -7.42
CA TRP A 125 23.07 -8.96 -7.43
C TRP A 125 22.47 -8.47 -8.75
N GLN A 126 21.31 -9.02 -9.11
CA GLN A 126 20.70 -8.80 -10.42
C GLN A 126 19.61 -7.72 -10.34
N ALA A 127 19.60 -6.83 -11.31
CA ALA A 127 18.59 -5.79 -11.47
C ALA A 127 17.91 -5.90 -12.83
N ARG A 128 16.57 -5.77 -12.84
CA ARG A 128 15.78 -5.56 -14.04
C ARG A 128 14.88 -4.36 -13.87
N TRP A 129 14.53 -3.74 -14.97
CA TRP A 129 13.62 -2.61 -15.03
C TRP A 129 12.35 -3.01 -15.76
N ASP A 130 11.22 -2.83 -15.09
CA ASP A 130 9.91 -3.10 -15.63
C ASP A 130 9.33 -1.81 -16.23
N SER A 131 9.30 -1.77 -17.57
CA SER A 131 8.75 -0.68 -18.35
C SER A 131 7.42 -1.08 -19.03
N ALA A 132 6.81 -2.18 -18.60
CA ALA A 132 5.56 -2.64 -19.17
C ALA A 132 4.46 -1.59 -18.91
N GLY A 133 3.90 -1.03 -19.98
CA GLY A 133 2.89 0.01 -19.94
C GLY A 133 3.45 1.41 -19.70
N ARG A 134 2.58 2.41 -19.91
CA ARG A 134 2.90 3.84 -19.78
C ARG A 134 2.72 4.38 -18.36
N GLN A 135 2.18 3.57 -17.47
CA GLN A 135 1.84 3.93 -16.10
C GLN A 135 2.84 3.31 -15.12
N CYS A 136 2.68 3.63 -13.85
CA CYS A 136 3.60 3.19 -12.81
C CYS A 136 3.50 1.69 -12.54
N GLN A 137 4.66 1.04 -12.41
CA GLN A 137 4.79 -0.28 -11.81
C GLN A 137 4.78 -0.14 -10.29
N HIS A 138 3.58 0.08 -9.71
CA HIS A 138 3.41 0.66 -8.39
C HIS A 138 3.47 -0.35 -7.23
N GLN A 139 3.65 -1.63 -7.50
CA GLN A 139 3.78 -2.67 -6.45
C GLN A 139 5.05 -2.49 -5.62
N LYS A 140 4.96 -2.66 -4.30
CA LYS A 140 6.05 -2.67 -3.35
C LYS A 140 6.03 -4.01 -2.63
N VAL A 141 6.98 -4.88 -2.99
CA VAL A 141 7.00 -6.28 -2.56
C VAL A 141 8.40 -6.69 -2.16
N TRP A 142 8.51 -7.41 -1.06
CA TRP A 142 9.71 -8.14 -0.67
C TRP A 142 9.37 -9.61 -0.58
N LEU A 143 10.17 -10.45 -1.20
CA LEU A 143 10.04 -11.91 -1.17
C LEU A 143 11.37 -12.52 -0.75
N LEU A 144 11.36 -13.22 0.35
CA LEU A 144 12.54 -13.79 0.97
C LEU A 144 12.45 -15.33 0.95
N ASP A 145 13.55 -15.96 0.65
CA ASP A 145 13.68 -17.43 0.56
C ASP A 145 12.65 -18.02 -0.43
N ALA A 146 12.56 -17.41 -1.62
CA ALA A 146 11.62 -17.77 -2.68
C ALA A 146 11.67 -19.29 -2.99
N GLY A 147 10.50 -19.93 -3.01
CA GLY A 147 10.36 -21.37 -3.25
C GLY A 147 10.65 -22.26 -2.04
N ALA A 148 11.08 -21.70 -0.91
CA ALA A 148 11.11 -22.43 0.34
C ALA A 148 9.69 -22.67 0.87
N SER A 149 9.49 -23.73 1.65
CA SER A 149 8.19 -24.03 2.26
C SER A 149 7.75 -22.97 3.27
N ASP A 150 8.67 -22.16 3.76
CA ASP A 150 8.50 -21.11 4.75
C ASP A 150 8.88 -19.71 4.22
N GLU A 151 8.80 -19.52 2.89
CA GLU A 151 9.05 -18.22 2.27
C GLU A 151 8.24 -17.10 2.95
N VAL A 152 8.85 -15.91 3.02
CA VAL A 152 8.28 -14.73 3.67
C VAL A 152 8.07 -13.63 2.63
N VAL A 153 6.91 -13.00 2.64
CA VAL A 153 6.64 -11.87 1.77
C VAL A 153 6.17 -10.65 2.56
N PHE A 154 6.50 -9.47 2.03
CA PHE A 154 5.94 -8.20 2.49
C PHE A 154 5.24 -7.53 1.32
N VAL A 155 4.02 -7.04 1.56
CA VAL A 155 3.19 -6.34 0.58
C VAL A 155 2.61 -5.08 1.24
N GLY A 156 2.64 -3.94 0.57
CA GLY A 156 2.05 -2.73 1.13
C GLY A 156 2.27 -1.47 0.29
N GLY A 157 2.09 -0.32 0.94
CA GLY A 157 2.17 1.00 0.31
C GLY A 157 3.55 1.65 0.36
N ILE A 158 4.44 1.23 1.27
CA ILE A 158 5.60 2.00 1.71
C ILE A 158 6.68 2.05 0.62
N ASN A 159 7.01 3.25 0.15
CA ASN A 159 8.16 3.53 -0.70
C ASN A 159 9.46 3.55 0.11
N ILE A 160 10.60 3.35 -0.55
CA ILE A 160 11.91 3.43 0.10
C ILE A 160 12.43 4.88 0.02
N GLY A 161 12.09 5.67 1.03
CA GLY A 161 12.47 7.08 1.12
C GLY A 161 12.61 7.52 2.58
N ALA A 162 13.30 8.64 2.84
CA ALA A 162 13.58 9.13 4.19
C ALA A 162 12.29 9.43 4.97
N GLY A 163 11.32 10.07 4.34
CA GLY A 163 10.02 10.37 4.94
C GLY A 163 9.22 9.12 5.32
N SER A 164 9.44 8.01 4.62
CA SER A 164 8.79 6.73 4.90
C SER A 164 9.38 6.00 6.11
N MET A 165 10.49 6.48 6.70
CA MET A 165 11.10 5.86 7.90
C MET A 165 10.46 6.36 9.21
N ALA A 166 9.38 7.14 9.15
CA ALA A 166 8.66 7.62 10.32
C ALA A 166 8.13 6.45 11.17
N GLY A 167 8.14 6.63 12.50
CA GLY A 167 7.52 5.71 13.43
C GLY A 167 6.15 6.22 13.90
N PRO A 168 5.43 5.46 14.73
CA PRO A 168 4.05 5.76 15.15
C PRO A 168 3.91 7.05 15.98
N GLU A 169 5.01 7.58 16.48
CA GLU A 169 5.05 8.87 17.19
C GLU A 169 4.97 10.05 16.22
N HIS A 170 5.23 9.81 14.95
CA HIS A 170 5.36 10.85 13.95
C HIS A 170 6.19 12.02 14.48
N ALA A 171 7.38 11.72 15.00
CA ALA A 171 8.29 12.72 15.56
C ALA A 171 8.61 13.81 14.53
N GLU A 172 8.97 15.01 15.01
CA GLU A 172 9.36 16.11 14.12
C GLU A 172 10.45 15.65 13.15
N ALA A 173 10.24 15.85 11.85
CA ALA A 173 11.23 15.52 10.84
C ALA A 173 12.48 16.42 11.02
N PRO A 174 13.70 15.88 10.83
CA PRO A 174 14.93 16.67 11.00
C PRO A 174 15.01 17.91 10.08
N GLU A 175 14.39 17.81 8.94
CA GLU A 175 14.25 18.90 7.95
C GLU A 175 12.72 19.05 7.66
N PRO A 176 12.19 20.28 7.56
CA PRO A 176 10.81 20.53 7.19
C PRO A 176 10.60 20.24 5.70
N TRP A 177 10.49 18.95 5.36
CA TRP A 177 10.23 18.52 4.00
C TRP A 177 8.76 18.13 3.85
N ARG A 178 8.16 18.43 2.69
CA ARG A 178 6.72 18.23 2.43
C ARG A 178 6.23 16.80 2.73
N TYR A 179 7.08 15.81 2.53
CA TYR A 179 6.81 14.40 2.79
C TYR A 179 7.76 13.81 3.85
N GLY A 180 8.24 14.64 4.76
CA GLY A 180 9.22 14.25 5.78
C GLY A 180 8.65 13.34 6.88
N ASN A 181 7.32 13.21 6.94
CA ASN A 181 6.64 12.45 7.99
C ASN A 181 5.45 11.71 7.37
N ILE A 182 5.69 10.48 6.93
CA ILE A 182 4.72 9.68 6.19
C ILE A 182 4.11 8.62 7.09
N HIS A 183 2.77 8.57 7.12
CA HIS A 183 1.99 7.46 7.66
C HIS A 183 1.66 6.47 6.55
N ASP A 184 2.09 5.21 6.69
CA ASP A 184 1.86 4.18 5.69
C ASP A 184 1.78 2.79 6.34
N VAL A 185 1.31 1.79 5.60
CA VAL A 185 1.08 0.44 6.10
C VAL A 185 1.68 -0.61 5.15
N HIS A 186 2.38 -1.57 5.73
CA HIS A 186 2.85 -2.81 5.07
C HIS A 186 2.27 -4.04 5.76
N CYS A 187 2.45 -5.20 5.18
CA CYS A 187 1.98 -6.45 5.74
C CYS A 187 3.04 -7.53 5.53
N LEU A 188 3.49 -8.18 6.61
CA LEU A 188 4.27 -9.43 6.53
C LEU A 188 3.30 -10.60 6.41
N ILE A 189 3.61 -11.52 5.50
CA ILE A 189 2.79 -12.69 5.21
C ILE A 189 3.67 -13.93 5.12
N ARG A 190 3.19 -15.03 5.67
CA ARG A 190 3.71 -16.39 5.48
C ARG A 190 2.54 -17.33 5.23
N GLY A 191 2.79 -18.39 4.48
CA GLY A 191 1.74 -19.37 4.18
C GLY A 191 1.33 -19.39 2.72
N PRO A 192 0.22 -20.07 2.36
CA PRO A 192 -0.12 -20.38 0.97
C PRO A 192 -0.25 -19.18 0.03
N VAL A 193 -0.61 -17.97 0.50
CA VAL A 193 -0.69 -16.76 -0.35
C VAL A 193 0.69 -16.16 -0.66
N ALA A 194 1.76 -16.51 0.07
CA ALA A 194 3.11 -16.07 -0.26
C ALA A 194 3.52 -16.56 -1.65
N THR A 195 3.13 -17.78 -2.02
CA THR A 195 3.37 -18.33 -3.36
C THR A 195 2.66 -17.55 -4.47
N ASP A 196 1.50 -16.93 -4.21
CA ASP A 196 0.82 -16.08 -5.20
C ASP A 196 1.63 -14.79 -5.47
N VAL A 197 2.29 -14.26 -4.45
CA VAL A 197 3.23 -13.13 -4.58
C VAL A 197 4.49 -13.56 -5.34
N HIS A 198 5.02 -14.75 -5.07
CA HIS A 198 6.15 -15.34 -5.78
C HIS A 198 5.82 -15.51 -7.29
N GLU A 199 4.65 -16.06 -7.62
CA GLU A 199 4.19 -16.19 -9.01
C GLU A 199 4.10 -14.83 -9.71
N ASN A 200 3.59 -13.80 -9.02
CA ASN A 200 3.56 -12.44 -9.56
C ASN A 200 4.96 -11.85 -9.78
N PHE A 201 5.89 -12.05 -8.85
CA PHE A 201 7.28 -11.61 -9.03
C PHE A 201 7.91 -12.27 -10.25
N THR A 202 7.79 -13.59 -10.38
CA THR A 202 8.30 -14.37 -11.51
C THR A 202 7.76 -13.86 -12.84
N MET A 203 6.44 -13.64 -12.93
CA MET A 203 5.80 -13.09 -14.12
C MET A 203 6.40 -11.74 -14.52
N ARG A 204 6.56 -10.83 -13.58
CA ARG A 204 7.11 -9.50 -13.81
C ARG A 204 8.60 -9.53 -14.12
N TRP A 205 9.38 -10.34 -13.41
CA TRP A 205 10.81 -10.51 -13.65
C TRP A 205 11.08 -10.98 -15.09
N ASN A 206 10.37 -11.99 -15.52
CA ASN A 206 10.53 -12.54 -16.88
C ASN A 206 10.04 -11.59 -17.99
N GLY A 207 9.15 -10.65 -17.65
CA GLY A 207 8.69 -9.60 -18.57
C GLY A 207 9.58 -8.36 -18.62
N ALA A 208 10.46 -8.18 -17.63
CA ALA A 208 11.32 -7.00 -17.51
C ALA A 208 12.66 -7.15 -18.24
N SER A 209 13.42 -6.06 -18.36
CA SER A 209 14.73 -6.01 -19.02
C SER A 209 15.85 -5.87 -18.01
N GLU A 210 17.03 -6.45 -18.32
CA GLU A 210 18.23 -6.37 -17.46
C GLU A 210 18.79 -4.97 -17.32
N ARG A 211 18.47 -4.04 -18.21
CA ARG A 211 18.86 -2.62 -18.07
C ARG A 211 17.96 -1.70 -18.89
N GLY A 212 17.89 -0.46 -18.40
CA GLY A 212 17.25 0.65 -19.09
C GLY A 212 18.01 1.04 -20.38
N ARG A 213 17.26 1.58 -21.32
CA ARG A 213 17.80 2.18 -22.53
C ARG A 213 17.22 3.57 -22.72
N GLU A 214 18.07 4.47 -23.22
CA GLU A 214 17.71 5.87 -23.47
C GLU A 214 16.53 6.07 -24.45
N HIS A 215 16.11 5.02 -25.19
CA HIS A 215 15.15 5.17 -26.29
C HIS A 215 14.01 4.14 -26.29
N GLY A 216 13.62 3.64 -25.15
CA GLY A 216 12.36 2.89 -24.99
C GLY A 216 12.32 1.47 -25.56
N ALA A 217 13.38 1.00 -26.23
CA ALA A 217 13.48 -0.38 -26.69
C ALA A 217 14.32 -1.20 -25.72
N TRP A 218 13.67 -1.92 -24.83
CA TRP A 218 14.33 -2.85 -23.93
C TRP A 218 14.66 -4.14 -24.65
N PRO A 219 15.86 -4.73 -24.45
CA PRO A 219 16.10 -6.07 -24.94
C PRO A 219 15.12 -7.04 -24.26
N PRO A 220 14.78 -8.15 -24.90
CA PRO A 220 14.06 -9.24 -24.24
C PRO A 220 14.70 -9.59 -22.90
N GLY A 221 13.94 -10.16 -21.99
CA GLY A 221 14.42 -10.65 -20.70
C GLY A 221 15.72 -11.45 -20.81
N GLY A 222 16.49 -11.49 -19.74
CA GLY A 222 17.78 -12.17 -19.70
C GLY A 222 17.66 -13.68 -19.81
N THR A 223 18.82 -14.34 -19.80
CA THR A 223 18.91 -15.81 -19.85
C THR A 223 18.61 -16.47 -18.51
N ASP A 224 18.38 -15.69 -17.45
CA ASP A 224 18.10 -16.10 -16.10
C ASP A 224 16.61 -15.95 -15.71
N ASP A 225 15.72 -16.16 -16.66
CA ASP A 225 14.29 -16.18 -16.40
C ASP A 225 13.93 -17.23 -15.35
N LEU A 226 13.02 -16.84 -14.46
CA LEU A 226 12.62 -17.65 -13.34
C LEU A 226 11.56 -18.67 -13.75
N PRO A 227 11.66 -19.92 -13.27
CA PRO A 227 10.57 -20.87 -13.41
C PRO A 227 9.40 -20.48 -12.50
N PRO A 228 8.17 -20.92 -12.82
CA PRO A 228 7.05 -20.77 -11.89
C PRO A 228 7.35 -21.49 -10.57
N PRO A 229 6.74 -21.07 -9.44
CA PRO A 229 6.89 -21.75 -8.16
C PRO A 229 6.63 -23.26 -8.26
N GLY A 230 7.53 -24.05 -7.72
CA GLY A 230 7.45 -25.53 -7.79
C GLY A 230 6.40 -26.15 -6.86
N GLY A 231 5.82 -25.36 -5.97
CA GLY A 231 4.82 -25.79 -5.00
C GLY A 231 4.32 -24.62 -4.15
N ARG A 232 3.41 -24.88 -3.23
CA ARG A 232 2.90 -23.87 -2.32
C ARG A 232 3.62 -23.85 -1.00
N SER A 233 3.78 -22.66 -0.45
CA SER A 233 4.28 -22.47 0.91
C SER A 233 3.38 -23.17 1.92
N ALA A 234 4.01 -23.75 2.95
CA ALA A 234 3.32 -24.47 4.00
C ALA A 234 2.40 -23.52 4.81
N PRO A 235 1.30 -24.03 5.37
CA PRO A 235 0.50 -23.24 6.30
C PRO A 235 1.34 -22.72 7.47
N ALA A 236 1.15 -21.43 7.82
CA ALA A 236 1.91 -20.74 8.86
C ALA A 236 1.01 -20.08 9.94
N GLY A 237 -0.30 -20.12 9.77
CA GLY A 237 -1.28 -19.55 10.69
C GLY A 237 -2.71 -20.00 10.38
N GLY A 238 -3.70 -19.26 10.88
CA GLY A 238 -5.13 -19.57 10.70
C GLY A 238 -5.87 -18.59 9.79
N THR A 239 -5.23 -17.50 9.35
CA THR A 239 -5.89 -16.43 8.63
C THR A 239 -6.20 -16.81 7.18
N ARG A 240 -7.43 -16.53 6.75
CA ARG A 240 -7.82 -16.58 5.34
C ARG A 240 -7.38 -15.28 4.66
N ALA A 241 -6.64 -15.38 3.56
CA ALA A 241 -6.14 -14.22 2.83
C ALA A 241 -6.23 -14.42 1.31
N GLN A 242 -6.18 -13.32 0.57
CA GLN A 242 -6.18 -13.29 -0.89
C GLN A 242 -5.25 -12.19 -1.40
N ILE A 243 -4.41 -12.52 -2.37
CA ILE A 243 -3.71 -11.52 -3.18
C ILE A 243 -4.63 -11.08 -4.31
N SER A 244 -4.78 -9.76 -4.46
CA SER A 244 -5.51 -9.15 -5.57
C SER A 244 -4.62 -8.13 -6.27
N ARG A 245 -4.83 -7.93 -7.58
CA ARG A 245 -3.95 -7.11 -8.42
C ARG A 245 -4.73 -6.18 -9.34
N SER A 246 -4.03 -5.14 -9.80
CA SER A 246 -4.36 -4.37 -11.00
C SER A 246 -3.24 -4.60 -12.01
N VAL A 247 -3.57 -5.13 -13.16
CA VAL A 247 -2.65 -5.38 -14.30
C VAL A 247 -3.43 -5.14 -15.58
N LEU A 248 -2.94 -4.24 -16.44
CA LEU A 248 -3.60 -3.98 -17.71
C LEU A 248 -3.51 -5.16 -18.69
N PRO A 249 -4.52 -5.35 -19.53
CA PRO A 249 -4.46 -6.33 -20.60
C PRO A 249 -3.25 -6.11 -21.52
N GLY A 250 -2.60 -7.20 -21.90
CA GLY A 250 -1.48 -7.19 -22.85
C GLY A 250 -0.12 -6.80 -22.29
N LEU A 251 0.00 -6.49 -20.97
CA LEU A 251 1.30 -6.16 -20.36
C LEU A 251 2.22 -7.38 -20.25
N TYR A 252 1.67 -8.50 -19.81
CA TYR A 252 2.45 -9.73 -19.59
C TYR A 252 1.81 -10.91 -20.34
N GLY A 253 2.62 -11.67 -21.06
CA GLY A 253 2.15 -12.84 -21.81
C GLY A 253 1.49 -13.92 -20.93
N ALA A 254 1.90 -14.02 -19.68
CA ALA A 254 1.30 -14.93 -18.70
C ALA A 254 -0.08 -14.47 -18.19
N LEU A 255 -0.47 -13.21 -18.43
CA LEU A 255 -1.75 -12.61 -18.03
C LEU A 255 -2.30 -11.72 -19.17
N PRO A 256 -2.64 -12.30 -20.34
CA PRO A 256 -2.96 -11.54 -21.54
C PRO A 256 -4.21 -10.65 -21.40
N ASP A 257 -5.19 -11.10 -20.61
CA ASP A 257 -6.44 -10.38 -20.38
C ASP A 257 -6.35 -9.36 -19.25
N GLY A 258 -5.17 -9.27 -18.60
CA GLY A 258 -4.98 -8.42 -17.42
C GLY A 258 -5.76 -8.90 -16.18
N GLU A 259 -5.79 -8.07 -15.14
CA GLU A 259 -6.52 -8.35 -13.91
C GLU A 259 -6.94 -7.04 -13.23
N ASN A 260 -8.12 -7.01 -12.63
CA ASN A 260 -8.60 -5.87 -11.83
C ASN A 260 -9.32 -6.34 -10.55
N SER A 261 -8.77 -7.37 -9.93
CA SER A 261 -9.35 -7.99 -8.72
C SER A 261 -9.27 -7.07 -7.49
N VAL A 262 -8.32 -6.15 -7.43
CA VAL A 262 -8.27 -5.13 -6.36
C VAL A 262 -9.51 -4.26 -6.38
N ARG A 263 -9.87 -3.71 -7.55
CA ARG A 263 -11.08 -2.89 -7.69
C ARG A 263 -12.33 -3.66 -7.30
N GLU A 264 -12.45 -4.89 -7.81
CA GLU A 264 -13.58 -5.77 -7.47
C GLU A 264 -13.69 -5.98 -5.96
N GLN A 265 -12.55 -6.24 -5.28
CA GLN A 265 -12.52 -6.50 -3.85
C GLN A 265 -12.96 -5.28 -3.03
N TYR A 266 -12.47 -4.08 -3.35
CA TYR A 266 -12.92 -2.85 -2.70
C TYR A 266 -14.43 -2.63 -2.86
N LEU A 267 -14.94 -2.77 -4.09
CA LEU A 267 -16.37 -2.56 -4.35
C LEU A 267 -17.23 -3.59 -3.62
N LYS A 268 -16.83 -4.87 -3.62
CA LYS A 268 -17.53 -5.93 -2.88
C LYS A 268 -17.55 -5.66 -1.37
N ALA A 269 -16.39 -5.31 -0.79
CA ALA A 269 -16.28 -5.07 0.64
C ALA A 269 -17.16 -3.90 1.09
N ILE A 270 -17.06 -2.75 0.41
CA ILE A 270 -17.83 -1.56 0.74
C ILE A 270 -19.34 -1.76 0.51
N SER A 271 -19.72 -2.43 -0.58
CA SER A 271 -21.13 -2.73 -0.85
C SER A 271 -21.74 -3.70 0.16
N SER A 272 -20.91 -4.55 0.78
CA SER A 272 -21.34 -5.53 1.80
C SER A 272 -21.28 -5.00 3.23
N ALA A 273 -20.71 -3.80 3.44
CA ALA A 273 -20.59 -3.17 4.75
C ALA A 273 -21.96 -2.99 5.42
N ARG A 274 -22.02 -3.27 6.73
CA ARG A 274 -23.22 -3.21 7.58
C ARG A 274 -23.14 -2.13 8.64
N ASP A 275 -21.97 -1.98 9.27
CA ASP A 275 -21.75 -1.11 10.41
C ASP A 275 -20.85 0.06 10.06
N TYR A 276 -19.64 -0.20 9.52
CA TYR A 276 -18.68 0.84 9.21
C TYR A 276 -17.69 0.48 8.09
N VAL A 277 -17.15 1.53 7.48
CA VAL A 277 -15.98 1.50 6.58
C VAL A 277 -14.95 2.49 7.11
N TYR A 278 -13.74 2.03 7.39
CA TYR A 278 -12.59 2.86 7.67
C TYR A 278 -11.59 2.75 6.52
N LEU A 279 -11.12 3.89 6.02
CA LEU A 279 -10.17 3.97 4.90
C LEU A 279 -8.99 4.86 5.29
N GLU A 280 -7.79 4.45 4.93
CA GLU A 280 -6.62 5.32 4.81
C GLU A 280 -6.11 5.22 3.39
N ASN A 281 -6.09 6.34 2.68
CA ASN A 281 -5.65 6.33 1.29
C ASN A 281 -5.05 7.66 0.88
N GLN A 282 -3.94 7.61 0.19
CA GLN A 282 -3.28 8.79 -0.36
C GLN A 282 -4.20 9.58 -1.31
N ILE A 283 -5.07 8.89 -2.05
CA ILE A 283 -5.99 9.50 -3.01
C ILE A 283 -7.35 8.82 -2.96
N LEU A 284 -8.42 9.55 -2.69
CA LEU A 284 -9.80 9.05 -2.65
C LEU A 284 -10.65 9.76 -3.72
N LEU A 285 -10.48 9.38 -5.00
CA LEU A 285 -11.16 10.02 -6.15
C LEU A 285 -11.76 9.02 -7.15
N SER A 286 -11.72 7.71 -6.85
CA SER A 286 -12.38 6.72 -7.69
C SER A 286 -13.90 6.87 -7.60
N ARG A 287 -14.52 7.31 -8.70
CA ARG A 287 -15.97 7.50 -8.77
C ARG A 287 -16.73 6.25 -8.34
N ALA A 288 -16.31 5.06 -8.79
CA ALA A 288 -16.97 3.81 -8.43
C ALA A 288 -16.90 3.52 -6.92
N VAL A 289 -15.76 3.84 -6.27
CA VAL A 289 -15.62 3.69 -4.81
C VAL A 289 -16.50 4.72 -4.09
N LEU A 290 -16.49 5.97 -4.54
CA LEU A 290 -17.31 7.04 -3.94
C LEU A 290 -18.81 6.77 -4.07
N GLU A 291 -19.25 6.17 -5.18
CA GLU A 291 -20.64 5.74 -5.40
C GLU A 291 -21.07 4.68 -4.39
N VAL A 292 -20.28 3.59 -4.23
CA VAL A 292 -20.62 2.52 -3.26
C VAL A 292 -20.49 2.98 -1.81
N LEU A 293 -19.59 3.94 -1.49
CA LEU A 293 -19.55 4.60 -0.17
C LEU A 293 -20.83 5.42 0.06
N GLY A 294 -21.33 6.11 -0.96
CA GLY A 294 -22.60 6.81 -0.90
C GLY A 294 -23.79 5.88 -0.65
N GLU A 295 -23.82 4.71 -1.29
CA GLU A 295 -24.81 3.68 -1.04
C GLU A 295 -24.71 3.11 0.39
N ALA A 296 -23.49 2.86 0.87
CA ALA A 296 -23.26 2.38 2.24
C ALA A 296 -23.76 3.41 3.28
N LEU A 297 -23.45 4.68 3.12
CA LEU A 297 -24.00 5.77 3.94
C LEU A 297 -25.54 5.82 3.88
N GLY A 298 -26.14 5.55 2.71
CA GLY A 298 -27.58 5.45 2.54
C GLY A 298 -28.22 4.31 3.33
N ARG A 299 -27.45 3.26 3.65
CA ARG A 299 -27.86 2.15 4.52
C ARG A 299 -27.62 2.43 6.01
N GLY A 300 -27.01 3.55 6.37
CA GLY A 300 -26.66 3.91 7.75
C GLY A 300 -25.25 3.52 8.19
N VAL A 301 -24.44 2.98 7.28
CA VAL A 301 -23.02 2.65 7.53
C VAL A 301 -22.23 3.92 7.87
N ARG A 302 -21.34 3.85 8.86
CA ARG A 302 -20.42 4.94 9.20
C ARG A 302 -19.19 4.87 8.30
N VAL A 303 -18.74 6.02 7.81
CA VAL A 303 -17.55 6.09 6.95
C VAL A 303 -16.57 7.14 7.47
N VAL A 304 -15.36 6.70 7.82
CA VAL A 304 -14.23 7.61 8.11
C VAL A 304 -13.13 7.33 7.09
N ALA A 305 -12.68 8.38 6.42
CA ALA A 305 -11.57 8.30 5.49
C ALA A 305 -10.45 9.27 5.91
N MET A 306 -9.24 8.74 6.03
CA MET A 306 -8.02 9.49 6.27
C MET A 306 -7.31 9.72 4.94
N VAL A 307 -6.95 10.96 4.65
CA VAL A 307 -6.23 11.39 3.43
C VAL A 307 -5.16 12.41 3.80
N PRO A 308 -4.17 12.70 2.93
CA PRO A 308 -3.28 13.84 3.13
C PRO A 308 -4.07 15.14 3.17
N GLY A 309 -3.77 16.05 4.09
CA GLY A 309 -4.39 17.38 4.16
C GLY A 309 -3.89 18.30 3.05
N ASP A 310 -2.60 18.20 2.71
CA ASP A 310 -1.95 18.86 1.56
C ASP A 310 -1.49 17.79 0.56
N PRO A 311 -2.36 17.33 -0.33
CA PRO A 311 -2.00 16.29 -1.29
C PRO A 311 -1.02 16.82 -2.36
N MET A 312 -0.47 15.88 -3.14
CA MET A 312 0.49 16.20 -4.21
C MET A 312 -0.06 17.34 -5.13
N PRO A 313 0.81 18.29 -5.56
CA PRO A 313 0.40 19.40 -6.43
C PRO A 313 -0.28 18.96 -7.73
N VAL A 314 0.14 17.81 -8.28
CA VAL A 314 -0.47 17.23 -9.47
C VAL A 314 -1.97 16.96 -9.26
N LEU A 315 -2.39 16.64 -8.04
CA LEU A 315 -3.79 16.38 -7.72
C LEU A 315 -4.62 17.66 -7.74
N ALA A 316 -4.08 18.75 -7.20
CA ALA A 316 -4.71 20.07 -7.29
C ALA A 316 -4.86 20.52 -8.75
N ALA A 317 -3.81 20.36 -9.56
CA ALA A 317 -3.86 20.67 -11.00
C ALA A 317 -4.88 19.79 -11.74
N ALA A 318 -5.06 18.54 -11.33
CA ALA A 318 -5.98 17.60 -11.93
C ALA A 318 -7.47 17.90 -11.66
N ARG A 319 -7.82 18.81 -10.72
CA ARG A 319 -9.22 19.21 -10.46
C ARG A 319 -9.95 19.70 -11.71
N SER A 320 -9.25 20.34 -12.63
CA SER A 320 -9.81 20.81 -13.90
C SER A 320 -9.88 19.72 -14.98
N HIS A 321 -9.27 18.55 -14.76
CA HIS A 321 -9.27 17.46 -15.73
C HIS A 321 -10.63 16.74 -15.73
N PRO A 322 -11.36 16.66 -16.85
CA PRO A 322 -12.73 16.14 -16.88
C PRO A 322 -12.90 14.73 -16.29
N GLY A 323 -11.89 13.85 -16.45
CA GLY A 323 -11.92 12.49 -15.93
C GLY A 323 -11.74 12.41 -14.40
N ILE A 324 -11.20 13.45 -13.77
CA ILE A 324 -10.90 13.49 -12.31
C ILE A 324 -11.86 14.42 -11.59
N ALA A 325 -12.31 15.51 -12.22
CA ALA A 325 -13.25 16.49 -11.66
C ALA A 325 -14.50 15.83 -11.05
N ALA A 326 -15.06 14.85 -11.74
CA ALA A 326 -16.22 14.10 -11.26
C ALA A 326 -15.96 13.34 -9.95
N GLY A 327 -14.70 12.95 -9.67
CA GLY A 327 -14.30 12.35 -8.39
C GLY A 327 -14.35 13.37 -7.25
N PHE A 328 -13.85 14.58 -7.47
CA PHE A 328 -13.94 15.67 -6.49
C PHE A 328 -15.39 16.07 -6.19
N ASP A 329 -16.25 16.16 -7.21
CA ASP A 329 -17.67 16.45 -7.04
C ASP A 329 -18.38 15.36 -6.23
N ALA A 330 -18.07 14.08 -6.50
CA ALA A 330 -18.61 12.95 -5.76
C ALA A 330 -18.14 12.95 -4.30
N LEU A 331 -16.85 13.23 -4.04
CA LEU A 331 -16.31 13.35 -2.69
C LEU A 331 -16.94 14.50 -1.92
N ALA A 332 -17.11 15.67 -2.55
CA ALA A 332 -17.80 16.81 -1.97
C ALA A 332 -19.28 16.47 -1.65
N ALA A 333 -19.93 15.66 -2.49
CA ALA A 333 -21.29 15.19 -2.22
C ALA A 333 -21.36 14.24 -1.01
N LEU A 334 -20.37 13.37 -0.81
CA LEU A 334 -20.28 12.55 0.41
C LEU A 334 -20.10 13.40 1.66
N GLY A 335 -19.33 14.47 1.62
CA GLY A 335 -19.11 15.39 2.74
C GLY A 335 -20.40 16.01 3.32
N ARG A 336 -21.47 16.05 2.53
CA ARG A 336 -22.79 16.55 2.96
C ARG A 336 -23.68 15.47 3.60
N ARG A 337 -23.21 14.22 3.65
CA ARG A 337 -23.99 13.10 4.19
C ARG A 337 -23.68 12.88 5.65
N GLU A 338 -24.72 12.60 6.42
CA GLU A 338 -24.56 12.11 7.78
C GLU A 338 -23.79 10.79 7.79
N GLY A 339 -22.94 10.56 8.81
CA GLY A 339 -22.14 9.35 8.93
C GLY A 339 -20.81 9.37 8.15
N PHE A 340 -20.55 10.41 7.34
CA PHE A 340 -19.26 10.59 6.64
C PHE A 340 -18.33 11.55 7.41
N CYS A 341 -17.05 11.22 7.48
CA CYS A 341 -15.99 12.10 7.96
C CYS A 341 -14.74 11.91 7.10
N LEU A 342 -14.29 13.00 6.45
CA LEU A 342 -12.96 13.07 5.84
C LEU A 342 -12.03 13.76 6.84
N ALA A 343 -10.84 13.21 7.07
CA ALA A 343 -9.89 13.77 8.00
C ALA A 343 -8.46 13.66 7.45
N ALA A 344 -7.58 14.53 7.93
CA ALA A 344 -6.17 14.53 7.63
C ALA A 344 -5.37 14.57 8.94
N PRO A 345 -4.29 13.78 9.07
CA PRO A 345 -3.47 13.82 10.28
C PRO A 345 -2.54 15.03 10.28
N ALA A 346 -2.35 15.62 11.46
CA ALA A 346 -1.40 16.69 11.69
C ALA A 346 -0.88 16.65 13.13
N ALA A 347 0.35 17.13 13.34
CA ALA A 347 0.97 17.26 14.66
C ALA A 347 1.36 18.72 14.93
N LEU A 348 1.15 19.21 16.16
CA LEU A 348 1.63 20.54 16.57
C LEU A 348 3.12 20.46 16.90
N ARG A 349 3.91 21.33 16.24
CA ARG A 349 5.33 21.51 16.47
C ARG A 349 5.62 22.90 17.06
N SER A 350 6.87 23.15 17.38
CA SER A 350 7.31 24.46 17.88
C SER A 350 7.07 25.62 16.89
N TRP A 351 7.03 25.31 15.61
CA TRP A 351 6.87 26.26 14.49
C TRP A 351 5.45 26.29 13.89
N GLY A 352 4.52 25.44 14.36
CA GLY A 352 3.16 25.35 13.83
C GLY A 352 2.71 23.90 13.64
N TYR A 353 1.67 23.70 12.83
CA TYR A 353 1.23 22.35 12.52
C TYR A 353 2.02 21.77 11.35
N GLU A 354 2.64 20.62 11.58
CA GLU A 354 3.21 19.75 10.57
C GLU A 354 2.15 18.73 10.13
N GLU A 355 2.01 18.53 8.85
CA GLU A 355 1.18 17.46 8.33
C GLU A 355 1.86 16.11 8.48
N VAL A 356 1.11 15.10 8.88
CA VAL A 356 1.49 13.70 8.73
C VAL A 356 0.89 13.22 7.42
N TYR A 357 1.75 12.95 6.44
CA TYR A 357 1.29 12.63 5.10
C TYR A 357 0.76 11.20 5.00
N VAL A 358 -0.53 11.04 4.76
CA VAL A 358 -1.14 9.72 4.55
C VAL A 358 -0.74 9.17 3.20
N HIS A 359 0.17 8.20 3.19
CA HIS A 359 0.52 7.43 2.01
C HIS A 359 -0.03 6.01 2.07
N ALA A 360 -0.64 5.62 3.17
CA ALA A 360 -1.29 4.33 3.37
C ALA A 360 -2.35 4.02 2.29
N LYS A 361 -2.50 2.74 1.97
CA LYS A 361 -3.58 2.21 1.16
C LYS A 361 -4.17 1.02 1.90
N ALA A 362 -4.96 1.34 2.93
CA ALA A 362 -5.56 0.37 3.83
C ALA A 362 -7.07 0.61 3.97
N ALA A 363 -7.80 -0.47 4.16
CA ALA A 363 -9.23 -0.42 4.48
C ALA A 363 -9.59 -1.47 5.52
N VAL A 364 -10.53 -1.14 6.39
CA VAL A 364 -11.14 -2.04 7.36
C VAL A 364 -12.66 -1.93 7.27
N VAL A 365 -13.35 -3.05 7.21
CA VAL A 365 -14.82 -3.10 7.15
C VAL A 365 -15.36 -4.05 8.21
N ASP A 366 -16.22 -3.54 9.09
CA ASP A 366 -17.04 -4.29 10.07
C ASP A 366 -16.27 -5.21 11.03
N ASP A 367 -14.98 -4.98 11.30
CA ASP A 367 -14.08 -5.91 12.02
C ASP A 367 -14.05 -7.35 11.41
N VAL A 368 -14.34 -7.48 10.14
CA VAL A 368 -14.45 -8.75 9.40
C VAL A 368 -13.40 -8.88 8.31
N TRP A 369 -13.17 -7.79 7.59
CA TRP A 369 -12.29 -7.76 6.45
C TRP A 369 -11.37 -6.54 6.50
N ALA A 370 -10.13 -6.77 6.10
CA ALA A 370 -9.21 -5.68 5.83
C ALA A 370 -8.40 -5.93 4.56
N THR A 371 -7.86 -4.85 3.99
CA THR A 371 -6.89 -4.89 2.90
C THR A 371 -5.76 -3.90 3.12
N ILE A 372 -4.55 -4.31 2.74
CA ILE A 372 -3.34 -3.48 2.75
C ILE A 372 -2.64 -3.68 1.41
N GLY A 373 -2.15 -2.60 0.78
CA GLY A 373 -1.45 -2.73 -0.48
C GLY A 373 -0.94 -1.42 -1.04
N SER A 374 -0.74 -1.41 -2.35
CA SER A 374 -0.20 -0.25 -3.07
C SER A 374 -1.27 0.61 -3.77
N THR A 375 -2.54 0.16 -3.81
CA THR A 375 -3.57 0.70 -4.67
C THR A 375 -4.18 2.00 -4.16
N ASN A 376 -3.95 3.10 -4.85
CA ASN A 376 -4.68 4.33 -4.61
C ASN A 376 -6.13 4.21 -5.11
N LEU A 377 -7.06 4.84 -4.39
CA LEU A 377 -8.48 4.85 -4.78
C LEU A 377 -8.76 5.91 -5.84
N ILE A 378 -8.08 5.75 -6.98
CA ILE A 378 -8.19 6.61 -8.16
C ILE A 378 -8.27 5.74 -9.43
N PHE A 379 -8.72 6.36 -10.52
CA PHE A 379 -8.85 5.69 -11.82
C PHE A 379 -7.53 5.09 -12.33
N THR A 380 -6.42 5.81 -12.22
CA THR A 380 -5.10 5.35 -12.70
C THR A 380 -4.64 4.07 -12.03
N SER A 381 -4.77 3.96 -10.70
CA SER A 381 -4.40 2.75 -9.97
C SER A 381 -5.28 1.53 -10.32
N PHE A 382 -6.55 1.77 -10.68
CA PHE A 382 -7.41 0.65 -11.08
C PHE A 382 -7.31 0.27 -12.55
N GLN A 383 -6.88 1.18 -13.43
CA GLN A 383 -6.92 0.97 -14.87
C GLN A 383 -5.65 1.43 -15.62
N GLY A 384 -4.56 1.62 -14.93
CA GLY A 384 -3.29 2.10 -15.49
C GLY A 384 -2.10 1.46 -14.82
N ASP A 385 -1.95 1.67 -13.52
CA ASP A 385 -0.81 1.19 -12.76
C ASP A 385 -0.88 -0.34 -12.52
N THR A 386 0.27 -0.97 -12.28
CA THR A 386 0.26 -2.30 -11.68
C THR A 386 0.25 -2.18 -10.17
N GLU A 387 -0.76 -2.78 -9.56
CA GLU A 387 -0.98 -2.72 -8.12
C GLU A 387 -1.09 -4.11 -7.51
N MET A 388 -0.84 -4.20 -6.20
CA MET A 388 -1.05 -5.41 -5.42
C MET A 388 -1.54 -5.08 -4.03
N ASN A 389 -2.61 -5.78 -3.62
CA ASN A 389 -3.12 -5.76 -2.25
C ASN A 389 -3.20 -7.19 -1.70
N VAL A 390 -3.00 -7.31 -0.39
CA VAL A 390 -3.44 -8.46 0.39
C VAL A 390 -4.73 -8.11 1.10
N SER A 391 -5.76 -8.93 0.92
CA SER A 391 -7.01 -8.87 1.68
C SER A 391 -7.08 -10.06 2.63
N PHE A 392 -7.61 -9.87 3.83
CA PHE A 392 -7.73 -10.95 4.82
C PHE A 392 -9.03 -10.87 5.62
N TRP A 393 -9.51 -12.05 6.02
CA TRP A 393 -10.74 -12.29 6.77
C TRP A 393 -10.37 -13.01 8.06
N ASP A 394 -10.29 -12.24 9.16
CA ASP A 394 -9.93 -12.75 10.47
C ASP A 394 -10.36 -11.69 11.50
N GLY A 395 -11.41 -11.95 12.24
CA GLY A 395 -12.04 -10.95 13.11
C GLY A 395 -11.08 -10.34 14.13
N ASP A 396 -10.30 -11.17 14.82
CA ASP A 396 -9.38 -10.71 15.86
C ASP A 396 -8.23 -9.88 15.25
N LEU A 397 -7.69 -10.32 14.12
CA LEU A 397 -6.62 -9.61 13.42
C LEU A 397 -7.11 -8.28 12.85
N VAL A 398 -8.30 -8.27 12.23
CA VAL A 398 -8.90 -7.07 11.63
C VAL A 398 -9.26 -6.06 12.72
N GLN A 399 -9.84 -6.50 13.84
CA GLN A 399 -10.09 -5.65 15.01
C GLN A 399 -8.79 -5.08 15.58
N GLY A 400 -7.74 -5.89 15.67
CA GLY A 400 -6.41 -5.45 16.12
C GLY A 400 -5.84 -4.36 15.23
N LEU A 401 -5.91 -4.52 13.90
CA LEU A 401 -5.50 -3.50 12.93
C LEU A 401 -6.32 -2.22 13.09
N ARG A 402 -7.66 -2.33 13.12
CA ARG A 402 -8.54 -1.18 13.36
C ARG A 402 -8.16 -0.45 14.64
N SER A 403 -7.98 -1.19 15.73
CA SER A 403 -7.67 -0.60 17.03
C SER A 403 -6.36 0.17 17.03
N ARG A 404 -5.36 -0.32 16.30
CA ARG A 404 -4.07 0.35 16.13
C ARG A 404 -4.21 1.64 15.31
N LEU A 405 -4.82 1.56 14.12
CA LEU A 405 -4.99 2.71 13.24
C LEU A 405 -5.87 3.80 13.89
N VAL A 406 -7.05 3.42 14.40
CA VAL A 406 -7.97 4.36 15.07
C VAL A 406 -7.36 4.93 16.34
N GLY A 407 -6.61 4.11 17.11
CA GLY A 407 -5.94 4.52 18.32
C GLY A 407 -4.88 5.58 18.08
N GLU A 408 -4.05 5.38 17.06
CA GLU A 408 -3.02 6.33 16.63
C GLU A 408 -3.65 7.64 16.17
N GLN A 409 -4.57 7.58 15.21
CA GLN A 409 -5.21 8.75 14.63
C GLN A 409 -6.07 9.52 15.65
N GLY A 410 -6.71 8.81 16.57
CA GLY A 410 -7.65 9.38 17.54
C GLY A 410 -7.04 9.73 18.90
N GLY A 411 -5.84 9.25 19.21
CA GLY A 411 -5.21 9.45 20.53
C GLY A 411 -6.01 8.84 21.68
N PHE A 412 -6.58 7.64 21.46
CA PHE A 412 -7.32 6.90 22.50
C PHE A 412 -7.23 5.39 22.27
N ASP A 413 -7.30 4.62 23.33
CA ASP A 413 -7.41 3.16 23.23
C ASP A 413 -8.81 2.77 22.74
N SER A 414 -8.88 2.06 21.61
CA SER A 414 -10.12 1.56 21.02
C SER A 414 -10.25 0.03 21.07
N SER A 415 -9.33 -0.67 21.73
CA SER A 415 -9.27 -2.14 21.75
C SER A 415 -10.51 -2.79 22.38
N GLY A 416 -11.12 -2.15 23.37
CA GLY A 416 -12.33 -2.61 24.05
C GLY A 416 -13.65 -2.09 23.45
N MET A 417 -13.58 -1.33 22.34
CA MET A 417 -14.77 -0.75 21.69
C MET A 417 -15.26 -1.62 20.56
N SER A 418 -16.57 -1.63 20.32
CA SER A 418 -17.10 -2.10 19.05
C SER A 418 -16.59 -1.22 17.90
N GLY A 419 -16.57 -1.78 16.67
CA GLY A 419 -16.08 -1.05 15.52
C GLY A 419 -16.81 0.27 15.31
N ILE A 420 -18.13 0.26 15.38
CA ILE A 420 -18.95 1.47 15.18
C ILE A 420 -18.69 2.54 16.26
N GLU A 421 -18.55 2.16 17.53
CA GLU A 421 -18.21 3.09 18.62
C GLU A 421 -16.84 3.73 18.42
N ALA A 422 -15.85 2.94 17.99
CA ALA A 422 -14.51 3.43 17.73
C ALA A 422 -14.48 4.43 16.57
N ILE A 423 -15.21 4.14 15.49
CA ILE A 423 -15.31 4.98 14.29
C ILE A 423 -16.09 6.27 14.57
N ASP A 424 -17.21 6.21 15.28
CA ASP A 424 -17.98 7.39 15.69
C ASP A 424 -17.14 8.30 16.63
N ARG A 425 -16.38 7.70 17.55
CA ARG A 425 -15.47 8.44 18.44
C ARG A 425 -14.33 9.10 17.67
N LEU A 426 -13.69 8.40 16.72
CA LEU A 426 -12.65 8.98 15.88
C LEU A 426 -13.18 10.18 15.09
N ALA A 427 -14.35 10.04 14.45
CA ALA A 427 -15.00 11.14 13.74
C ALA A 427 -15.31 12.32 14.67
N GLY A 428 -15.72 12.06 15.92
CA GLY A 428 -15.94 13.07 16.95
C GLY A 428 -14.66 13.82 17.32
N VAL A 429 -13.56 13.08 17.55
CA VAL A 429 -12.22 13.64 17.84
C VAL A 429 -11.74 14.50 16.66
N ALA A 430 -11.82 13.99 15.44
CA ALA A 430 -11.38 14.71 14.26
C ALA A 430 -12.13 16.06 14.08
N ARG A 431 -13.45 16.08 14.32
CA ARG A 431 -14.25 17.31 14.28
C ARG A 431 -13.88 18.28 15.41
N ALA A 432 -13.67 17.79 16.65
CA ALA A 432 -13.25 18.62 17.78
C ALA A 432 -11.87 19.24 17.57
N ASN A 433 -10.96 18.52 16.93
CA ASN A 433 -9.61 18.96 16.60
C ASN A 433 -9.59 20.16 15.63
N VAL A 434 -10.63 20.39 14.83
CA VAL A 434 -10.76 21.62 14.02
C VAL A 434 -10.75 22.87 14.91
N GLY A 435 -11.44 22.83 16.05
CA GLY A 435 -11.43 23.92 17.04
C GLY A 435 -10.06 24.10 17.67
N ARG A 436 -9.42 23.01 18.09
CA ARG A 436 -8.07 23.02 18.68
C ARG A 436 -7.03 23.59 17.70
N ARG A 437 -7.07 23.13 16.44
CA ARG A 437 -6.16 23.61 15.39
C ARG A 437 -6.32 25.13 15.17
N ARG A 438 -7.55 25.63 15.15
CA ARG A 438 -7.82 27.10 15.05
C ARG A 438 -7.32 27.89 16.26
N ALA A 439 -7.33 27.27 17.42
CA ALA A 439 -6.83 27.88 18.64
C ALA A 439 -5.30 27.74 18.82
N GLY A 440 -4.61 27.02 17.95
CA GLY A 440 -3.16 26.73 18.08
C GLY A 440 -2.85 25.74 19.19
N GLU A 441 -3.80 24.87 19.57
CA GLU A 441 -3.67 23.88 20.64
C GLU A 441 -3.27 22.50 20.10
N ALA A 442 -2.59 21.70 20.93
CA ALA A 442 -2.29 20.31 20.58
C ALA A 442 -3.57 19.53 20.25
N LEU A 443 -3.53 18.75 19.19
CA LEU A 443 -4.63 17.85 18.81
C LEU A 443 -4.70 16.67 19.79
N GLN A 444 -5.86 16.06 19.89
CA GLN A 444 -5.98 14.72 20.48
C GLN A 444 -5.68 13.72 19.35
N GLY A 445 -4.61 12.94 19.50
CA GLY A 445 -4.09 12.14 18.37
C GLY A 445 -3.67 13.03 17.20
N PHE A 446 -3.86 12.54 15.99
CA PHE A 446 -3.45 13.27 14.77
C PHE A 446 -4.62 13.71 13.89
N ALA A 447 -5.76 13.00 13.91
CA ALA A 447 -6.87 13.22 12.99
C ALA A 447 -7.51 14.61 13.18
N CYS A 448 -7.60 15.40 12.10
CA CYS A 448 -8.31 16.66 12.03
C CYS A 448 -9.29 16.63 10.85
N ALA A 449 -10.59 16.87 11.10
CA ALA A 449 -11.58 16.86 10.03
C ALA A 449 -11.30 17.96 9.01
N ILE A 450 -11.46 17.63 7.74
CA ILE A 450 -11.32 18.55 6.62
C ILE A 450 -12.60 18.58 5.77
N ASP A 451 -12.82 19.68 5.04
CA ASP A 451 -13.97 19.80 4.15
C ASP A 451 -13.67 19.12 2.81
N PRO A 452 -14.40 18.04 2.45
CA PRO A 452 -14.21 17.37 1.18
C PRO A 452 -14.38 18.27 -0.06
N ALA A 453 -15.15 19.35 0.04
CA ALA A 453 -15.37 20.28 -1.07
C ALA A 453 -14.12 21.12 -1.39
N THR A 454 -13.27 21.37 -0.39
CA THR A 454 -12.04 22.18 -0.52
C THR A 454 -10.75 21.34 -0.46
N TRP A 455 -10.85 20.02 -0.35
CA TRP A 455 -9.68 19.17 -0.36
C TRP A 455 -8.94 19.27 -1.70
N ALA A 456 -7.61 19.42 -1.66
CA ALA A 456 -6.74 19.64 -2.82
C ALA A 456 -7.08 20.90 -3.65
N THR A 457 -7.46 22.01 -2.96
CA THR A 457 -7.69 23.31 -3.65
C THR A 457 -6.46 24.20 -3.54
#